data_29a5989c1f69929a91ec213257b8df68
#
_entry.id   29a5989c1f69929a91ec213257b8df68
#
_cell.length_a   1.000
_cell.length_b   1.000
_cell.length_c   1.000
_cell.angle_alpha   90.00
_cell.angle_beta   90.00
_cell.angle_gamma   90.00
#
_symmetry.space_group_name_H-M   'P 1'
#
loop_
_entity.id
_entity.type
_entity.pdbx_description
1 polymer ?
#
loop_
_entity_poly.entity_id
_entity_poly.type
_entity_poly.pdbx_seq_one_letter_code
_entity_poly.pdbx_strand_id
1 'polypeptide(L)'
;MKNIAVLVSGGGTNLQALIDAQGRGEIVNGAITAVISSAPDAYALERAAKAGIPGHVLARSGFDSSRAMTLALVDKLKELNIDLVVMAGFMTIVTQELFQAYENAVLNIHPSLIPSFCGKGCYGLHVHEKALEYGVKLSGATVHFVTEECDAGPIVLQKSVDVLPDDTPEVLQRRIMEQCEWKILPQAVSLFCQDRLKVEGRTVRILEG
;
A
#
# COMPACT_ATOMS: atom_id res chain seq x y z
N MET A 1 -5.14 -0.32 20.57
CA MET A 1 -5.29 -0.94 19.25
C MET A 1 -5.35 0.18 18.23
N LYS A 2 -4.53 0.12 17.16
CA LYS A 2 -4.45 1.18 16.13
C LYS A 2 -5.52 0.99 15.06
N ASN A 3 -6.14 2.09 14.63
CA ASN A 3 -7.11 2.12 13.55
C ASN A 3 -6.41 2.27 12.21
N ILE A 4 -6.70 1.41 11.26
CA ILE A 4 -6.07 1.36 9.95
C ILE A 4 -7.08 1.74 8.88
N ALA A 5 -6.75 2.71 8.01
CA ALA A 5 -7.45 2.95 6.76
C ALA A 5 -6.66 2.37 5.59
N VAL A 6 -7.35 1.66 4.70
CA VAL A 6 -6.74 1.15 3.46
C VAL A 6 -7.28 1.94 2.28
N LEU A 7 -6.37 2.60 1.54
CA LEU A 7 -6.69 3.36 0.33
C LEU A 7 -6.56 2.46 -0.90
N VAL A 8 -7.58 2.48 -1.75
CA VAL A 8 -7.70 1.58 -2.92
C VAL A 8 -8.25 2.33 -4.14
N SER A 9 -8.05 1.78 -5.35
CA SER A 9 -8.66 2.31 -6.58
C SER A 9 -9.29 1.24 -7.48
N GLY A 10 -9.11 -0.05 -7.19
CA GLY A 10 -9.51 -1.12 -8.10
C GLY A 10 -9.89 -2.43 -7.41
N GLY A 11 -9.31 -3.55 -7.86
CA GLY A 11 -9.68 -4.91 -7.45
C GLY A 11 -9.46 -5.25 -5.98
N GLY A 12 -8.52 -4.59 -5.28
CA GLY A 12 -8.28 -4.73 -3.84
C GLY A 12 -7.70 -6.07 -3.41
N THR A 13 -6.81 -6.67 -4.18
CA THR A 13 -6.17 -7.95 -3.82
C THR A 13 -5.28 -7.82 -2.58
N ASN A 14 -4.54 -6.71 -2.45
CA ASN A 14 -3.78 -6.39 -1.26
C ASN A 14 -4.66 -6.06 -0.05
N LEU A 15 -5.80 -5.40 -0.25
CA LEU A 15 -6.82 -5.23 0.79
C LEU A 15 -7.33 -6.60 1.28
N GLN A 16 -7.62 -7.55 0.36
CA GLN A 16 -8.04 -8.89 0.76
C GLN A 16 -6.98 -9.58 1.60
N ALA A 17 -5.71 -9.51 1.21
CA ALA A 17 -4.62 -10.09 1.98
C ALA A 17 -4.53 -9.51 3.41
N LEU A 18 -4.76 -8.21 3.56
CA LEU A 18 -4.84 -7.56 4.87
C LEU A 18 -6.05 -8.04 5.69
N ILE A 19 -7.23 -8.13 5.08
CA ILE A 19 -8.46 -8.64 5.73
C ILE A 19 -8.24 -10.08 6.20
N ASP A 20 -7.68 -10.93 5.35
CA ASP A 20 -7.42 -12.33 5.68
C ASP A 20 -6.39 -12.46 6.82
N ALA A 21 -5.33 -11.65 6.80
CA ALA A 21 -4.32 -11.62 7.85
C ALA A 21 -4.91 -11.11 9.18
N GLN A 22 -5.77 -10.12 9.15
CA GLN A 22 -6.52 -9.69 10.34
C GLN A 22 -7.40 -10.80 10.89
N GLY A 23 -8.14 -11.52 10.02
CA GLY A 23 -8.98 -12.66 10.40
C GLY A 23 -8.19 -13.82 11.03
N ARG A 24 -6.92 -13.98 10.64
CA ARG A 24 -6.00 -14.97 11.26
C ARG A 24 -5.28 -14.45 12.51
N GLY A 25 -5.52 -13.20 12.93
CA GLY A 25 -4.84 -12.60 14.09
C GLY A 25 -3.37 -12.22 13.84
N GLU A 26 -2.94 -12.13 12.58
CA GLU A 26 -1.56 -11.79 12.21
C GLU A 26 -1.27 -10.28 12.31
N ILE A 27 -2.31 -9.43 12.26
CA ILE A 27 -2.19 -7.99 12.52
C ILE A 27 -2.39 -7.75 14.02
N VAL A 28 -1.28 -7.72 14.74
CA VAL A 28 -1.27 -7.54 16.18
C VAL A 28 -1.43 -6.05 16.54
N ASN A 29 -2.27 -5.74 17.52
CA ASN A 29 -2.54 -4.37 18.01
C ASN A 29 -3.11 -3.40 16.95
N GLY A 30 -3.66 -3.90 15.84
CA GLY A 30 -4.27 -3.11 14.79
C GLY A 30 -5.60 -3.68 14.30
N ALA A 31 -6.45 -2.82 13.75
CA ALA A 31 -7.69 -3.21 13.08
C ALA A 31 -7.93 -2.34 11.85
N ILE A 32 -8.34 -2.96 10.74
CA ILE A 32 -8.81 -2.22 9.55
C ILE A 32 -10.21 -1.69 9.88
N THR A 33 -10.33 -0.39 10.07
CA THR A 33 -11.58 0.27 10.47
C THR A 33 -12.24 1.03 9.34
N ALA A 34 -11.52 1.26 8.24
CA ALA A 34 -12.06 1.93 7.06
C ALA A 34 -11.34 1.50 5.77
N VAL A 35 -12.09 1.48 4.67
CA VAL A 35 -11.56 1.41 3.31
C VAL A 35 -12.00 2.65 2.56
N ILE A 36 -11.06 3.38 1.95
CA ILE A 36 -11.35 4.58 1.18
C ILE A 36 -10.94 4.34 -0.28
N SER A 37 -11.91 4.45 -1.18
CA SER A 37 -11.68 4.25 -2.62
C SER A 37 -11.70 5.58 -3.36
N SER A 38 -10.77 5.72 -4.33
CA SER A 38 -10.80 6.82 -5.29
C SER A 38 -11.76 6.58 -6.47
N ALA A 39 -12.33 5.38 -6.58
CA ALA A 39 -13.28 4.99 -7.63
C ALA A 39 -14.54 4.40 -7.00
N PRO A 40 -15.74 4.85 -7.40
CA PRO A 40 -17.00 4.38 -6.79
C PRO A 40 -17.34 2.93 -7.13
N ASP A 41 -16.82 2.41 -8.22
CA ASP A 41 -17.02 1.07 -8.76
C ASP A 41 -15.88 0.09 -8.41
N ALA A 42 -14.97 0.48 -7.53
CA ALA A 42 -13.86 -0.38 -7.12
C ALA A 42 -14.36 -1.65 -6.42
N TYR A 43 -14.00 -2.82 -6.93
CA TYR A 43 -14.36 -4.11 -6.32
C TYR A 43 -13.83 -4.26 -4.89
N ALA A 44 -12.80 -3.50 -4.54
CA ALA A 44 -12.29 -3.39 -3.17
C ALA A 44 -13.37 -2.99 -2.16
N LEU A 45 -14.37 -2.16 -2.55
CA LEU A 45 -15.49 -1.78 -1.68
C LEU A 45 -16.40 -2.97 -1.38
N GLU A 46 -16.62 -3.87 -2.34
CA GLU A 46 -17.35 -5.11 -2.09
C GLU A 46 -16.61 -6.04 -1.12
N ARG A 47 -15.27 -6.12 -1.22
CA ARG A 47 -14.45 -6.88 -0.27
C ARG A 47 -14.58 -6.32 1.14
N ALA A 48 -14.51 -5.00 1.28
CA ALA A 48 -14.70 -4.32 2.55
C ALA A 48 -16.10 -4.62 3.16
N ALA A 49 -17.15 -4.49 2.35
CA ALA A 49 -18.53 -4.75 2.77
C ALA A 49 -18.72 -6.21 3.24
N LYS A 50 -18.16 -7.19 2.50
CA LYS A 50 -18.20 -8.62 2.87
C LYS A 50 -17.48 -8.90 4.19
N ALA A 51 -16.46 -8.11 4.51
CA ALA A 51 -15.71 -8.19 5.78
C ALA A 51 -16.31 -7.34 6.90
N GLY A 52 -17.43 -6.63 6.66
CA GLY A 52 -18.06 -5.74 7.63
C GLY A 52 -17.28 -4.45 7.90
N ILE A 53 -16.37 -4.06 6.98
CA ILE A 53 -15.54 -2.86 7.10
C ILE A 53 -16.22 -1.72 6.35
N PRO A 54 -16.42 -0.53 6.97
CA PRO A 54 -17.00 0.63 6.31
C PRO A 54 -16.18 1.06 5.08
N GLY A 55 -16.85 1.21 3.93
CA GLY A 55 -16.29 1.73 2.70
C GLY A 55 -16.69 3.18 2.45
N HIS A 56 -15.74 4.01 2.04
CA HIS A 56 -15.95 5.41 1.68
C HIS A 56 -15.43 5.67 0.26
N VAL A 57 -16.05 6.61 -0.45
CA VAL A 57 -15.62 7.01 -1.79
C VAL A 57 -15.18 8.47 -1.77
N LEU A 58 -13.95 8.72 -2.21
CA LEU A 58 -13.36 10.04 -2.42
C LEU A 58 -12.80 10.10 -3.86
N ALA A 59 -13.72 10.20 -4.82
CA ALA A 59 -13.33 10.23 -6.24
C ALA A 59 -12.70 11.57 -6.60
N ARG A 60 -11.55 11.53 -7.30
CA ARG A 60 -10.81 12.74 -7.74
C ARG A 60 -11.69 13.70 -8.54
N SER A 61 -12.61 13.17 -9.33
CA SER A 61 -13.55 13.96 -10.15
C SER A 61 -14.51 14.83 -9.35
N GLY A 62 -14.67 14.55 -8.04
CA GLY A 62 -15.49 15.38 -7.15
C GLY A 62 -14.78 16.60 -6.56
N PHE A 63 -13.53 16.89 -6.97
CA PHE A 63 -12.72 17.96 -6.40
C PHE A 63 -12.03 18.79 -7.48
N ASP A 64 -11.88 20.09 -7.24
CA ASP A 64 -11.25 21.02 -8.17
C ASP A 64 -9.75 20.77 -8.37
N SER A 65 -9.08 20.17 -7.39
CA SER A 65 -7.63 19.88 -7.43
C SER A 65 -7.27 18.62 -6.62
N SER A 66 -6.10 18.04 -6.90
CA SER A 66 -5.54 16.96 -6.08
C SER A 66 -5.34 17.40 -4.63
N ARG A 67 -4.98 18.67 -4.40
CA ARG A 67 -4.84 19.24 -3.06
C ARG A 67 -6.18 19.27 -2.32
N ALA A 68 -7.26 19.74 -2.96
CA ALA A 68 -8.60 19.76 -2.36
C ALA A 68 -9.06 18.36 -1.98
N MET A 69 -8.85 17.36 -2.85
CA MET A 69 -9.13 15.96 -2.55
C MET A 69 -8.27 15.44 -1.39
N THR A 70 -6.97 15.77 -1.36
CA THR A 70 -6.08 15.33 -0.28
C THR A 70 -6.48 15.92 1.06
N LEU A 71 -6.88 17.19 1.12
CA LEU A 71 -7.39 17.80 2.35
C LEU A 71 -8.66 17.11 2.83
N ALA A 72 -9.62 16.83 1.93
CA ALA A 72 -10.83 16.07 2.27
C ALA A 72 -10.51 14.65 2.75
N LEU A 73 -9.49 13.99 2.16
CA LEU A 73 -9.00 12.70 2.63
C LEU A 73 -8.43 12.80 4.05
N VAL A 74 -7.58 13.80 4.33
CA VAL A 74 -7.00 14.02 5.66
C VAL A 74 -8.09 14.28 6.69
N ASP A 75 -9.09 15.11 6.37
CA ASP A 75 -10.22 15.38 7.26
C ASP A 75 -11.02 14.10 7.55
N LYS A 76 -11.30 13.30 6.54
CA LYS A 76 -11.99 12.00 6.69
C LYS A 76 -11.18 11.03 7.54
N LEU A 77 -9.87 10.92 7.34
CA LEU A 77 -9.00 10.06 8.14
C LEU A 77 -8.98 10.49 9.62
N LYS A 78 -8.97 11.81 9.89
CA LYS A 78 -9.05 12.35 11.26
C LYS A 78 -10.42 12.08 11.91
N GLU A 79 -11.52 12.29 11.16
CA GLU A 79 -12.88 11.97 11.61
C GLU A 79 -13.02 10.51 12.06
N LEU A 80 -12.37 9.61 11.32
CA LEU A 80 -12.35 8.17 11.57
C LEU A 80 -11.32 7.74 12.62
N ASN A 81 -10.57 8.68 13.21
CA ASN A 81 -9.49 8.44 14.18
C ASN A 81 -8.46 7.41 13.67
N ILE A 82 -8.00 7.57 12.43
CA ILE A 82 -7.02 6.67 11.81
C ILE A 82 -5.61 6.94 12.34
N ASP A 83 -4.90 5.88 12.71
CA ASP A 83 -3.51 5.90 13.15
C ASP A 83 -2.53 5.52 12.02
N LEU A 84 -2.95 4.66 11.09
CA LEU A 84 -2.14 4.19 9.97
C LEU A 84 -2.93 4.25 8.67
N VAL A 85 -2.34 4.81 7.65
CA VAL A 85 -2.84 4.79 6.28
C VAL A 85 -2.04 3.77 5.46
N VAL A 86 -2.73 2.86 4.79
CA VAL A 86 -2.10 1.87 3.89
C VAL A 86 -2.56 2.12 2.47
N MET A 87 -1.63 2.48 1.58
CA MET A 87 -1.91 2.62 0.15
C MET A 87 -1.73 1.24 -0.52
N ALA A 88 -2.81 0.67 -1.02
CA ALA A 88 -2.87 -0.66 -1.61
C ALA A 88 -3.46 -0.60 -3.03
N GLY A 89 -2.67 -0.15 -3.99
CA GLY A 89 -3.12 0.12 -5.34
C GLY A 89 -3.99 1.38 -5.43
N PHE A 90 -3.61 2.42 -4.72
CA PHE A 90 -4.25 3.74 -4.77
C PHE A 90 -3.64 4.56 -5.90
N MET A 91 -4.40 4.73 -6.99
CA MET A 91 -3.90 5.31 -8.25
C MET A 91 -4.07 6.83 -8.35
N THR A 92 -4.61 7.46 -7.30
CA THR A 92 -4.80 8.91 -7.29
C THR A 92 -3.61 9.60 -6.63
N ILE A 93 -3.13 10.67 -7.25
CA ILE A 93 -2.04 11.48 -6.70
C ILE A 93 -2.54 12.22 -5.46
N VAL A 94 -1.88 11.98 -4.34
CA VAL A 94 -2.03 12.74 -3.09
C VAL A 94 -0.90 13.77 -2.98
N THR A 95 -1.16 14.83 -2.24
CA THR A 95 -0.23 15.95 -2.06
C THR A 95 0.40 15.93 -0.66
N GLN A 96 1.37 16.79 -0.41
CA GLN A 96 2.16 16.83 0.84
C GLN A 96 1.32 16.91 2.11
N GLU A 97 0.10 17.41 2.05
CA GLU A 97 -0.77 17.56 3.21
C GLU A 97 -1.07 16.22 3.90
N LEU A 98 -1.15 15.12 3.14
CA LEU A 98 -1.31 13.78 3.72
C LEU A 98 -0.07 13.39 4.53
N PHE A 99 1.12 13.58 3.97
CA PHE A 99 2.39 13.17 4.59
C PHE A 99 2.76 14.05 5.78
N GLN A 100 2.34 15.31 5.78
CA GLN A 100 2.48 16.21 6.92
C GLN A 100 1.54 15.84 8.07
N ALA A 101 0.30 15.43 7.75
CA ALA A 101 -0.69 15.02 8.75
C ALA A 101 -0.41 13.63 9.33
N TYR A 102 0.21 12.74 8.55
CA TYR A 102 0.50 11.34 8.87
C TYR A 102 1.99 11.03 8.67
N GLU A 103 2.86 11.84 9.29
CA GLU A 103 4.32 11.65 9.20
C GLU A 103 4.70 10.27 9.72
N ASN A 104 5.44 9.51 8.90
CA ASN A 104 5.83 8.11 9.19
C ASN A 104 4.64 7.21 9.57
N ALA A 105 3.44 7.51 9.07
CA ALA A 105 2.22 6.75 9.30
C ALA A 105 1.43 6.49 8.00
N VAL A 106 2.11 6.54 6.85
CA VAL A 106 1.57 6.12 5.55
C VAL A 106 2.49 5.05 4.97
N LEU A 107 1.99 3.84 4.78
CA LEU A 107 2.68 2.73 4.11
C LEU A 107 2.14 2.54 2.69
N ASN A 108 3.04 2.20 1.77
CA ASN A 108 2.69 1.78 0.41
C ASN A 108 3.32 0.43 0.09
N ILE A 109 2.64 -0.36 -0.72
CA ILE A 109 3.19 -1.56 -1.35
C ILE A 109 3.45 -1.29 -2.82
N HIS A 110 4.70 -1.47 -3.27
CA HIS A 110 5.12 -1.30 -4.64
C HIS A 110 5.62 -2.63 -5.22
N PRO A 111 5.19 -3.04 -6.44
CA PRO A 111 5.46 -4.36 -6.99
C PRO A 111 6.84 -4.47 -7.67
N SER A 112 7.86 -3.88 -7.06
CA SER A 112 9.26 -4.05 -7.47
C SER A 112 10.21 -3.98 -6.27
N LEU A 113 11.48 -4.31 -6.51
CA LEU A 113 12.56 -4.10 -5.55
C LEU A 113 13.10 -2.66 -5.71
N ILE A 114 12.53 -1.70 -5.00
CA ILE A 114 12.98 -0.30 -5.01
C ILE A 114 14.51 -0.27 -4.70
N PRO A 115 15.33 0.51 -5.44
CA PRO A 115 14.95 1.61 -6.34
C PRO A 115 14.71 1.23 -7.81
N SER A 116 14.67 -0.04 -8.16
CA SER A 116 14.43 -0.49 -9.54
C SER A 116 12.94 -0.42 -9.88
N PHE A 117 12.61 0.00 -11.12
CA PHE A 117 11.25 0.00 -11.68
C PHE A 117 10.21 0.68 -10.78
N CYS A 118 10.55 1.82 -10.20
CA CYS A 118 9.70 2.63 -9.34
C CYS A 118 9.60 4.08 -9.85
N GLY A 119 8.76 4.90 -9.19
CA GLY A 119 8.56 6.29 -9.54
C GLY A 119 7.57 6.50 -10.70
N LYS A 120 7.62 7.68 -11.30
CA LYS A 120 6.65 8.12 -12.32
C LYS A 120 6.57 7.16 -13.50
N GLY A 121 5.36 6.66 -13.81
CA GLY A 121 5.10 5.73 -14.91
C GLY A 121 5.41 4.27 -14.59
N CYS A 122 5.73 3.93 -13.33
CA CYS A 122 5.92 2.56 -12.85
C CYS A 122 4.76 2.16 -11.94
N TYR A 123 3.67 1.66 -12.53
CA TYR A 123 2.49 1.21 -11.81
C TYR A 123 1.79 0.07 -12.54
N GLY A 124 1.04 -0.74 -11.80
CA GLY A 124 0.27 -1.85 -12.35
C GLY A 124 1.14 -2.81 -13.17
N LEU A 125 0.67 -3.22 -14.35
CA LEU A 125 1.36 -4.19 -15.20
C LEU A 125 2.66 -3.63 -15.79
N HIS A 126 2.77 -2.30 -15.99
CA HIS A 126 3.94 -1.66 -16.58
C HIS A 126 5.24 -1.90 -15.79
N VAL A 127 5.16 -2.14 -14.49
CA VAL A 127 6.33 -2.48 -13.67
C VAL A 127 6.93 -3.80 -14.13
N HIS A 128 6.08 -4.78 -14.38
CA HIS A 128 6.49 -6.13 -14.77
C HIS A 128 6.94 -6.18 -16.23
N GLU A 129 6.27 -5.43 -17.12
CA GLU A 129 6.69 -5.24 -18.51
C GLU A 129 8.13 -4.71 -18.58
N LYS A 130 8.41 -3.62 -17.84
CA LYS A 130 9.76 -3.02 -17.78
C LYS A 130 10.81 -3.96 -17.18
N ALA A 131 10.45 -4.74 -16.16
CA ALA A 131 11.34 -5.70 -15.54
C ALA A 131 11.73 -6.82 -16.52
N LEU A 132 10.75 -7.35 -17.26
CA LEU A 132 10.97 -8.36 -18.29
C LEU A 132 11.76 -7.81 -19.49
N GLU A 133 11.42 -6.62 -19.97
CA GLU A 133 12.13 -5.93 -21.06
C GLU A 133 13.60 -5.68 -20.71
N TYR A 134 13.88 -5.29 -19.46
CA TYR A 134 15.25 -5.08 -18.97
C TYR A 134 16.04 -6.40 -18.83
N GLY A 135 15.34 -7.51 -18.68
CA GLY A 135 15.95 -8.85 -18.56
C GLY A 135 16.49 -9.17 -17.17
N VAL A 136 15.93 -8.57 -16.11
CA VAL A 136 16.33 -8.88 -14.71
C VAL A 136 16.05 -10.35 -14.39
N LYS A 137 16.83 -10.90 -13.47
CA LYS A 137 16.66 -12.28 -12.99
C LYS A 137 15.92 -12.37 -11.68
N LEU A 138 15.82 -11.24 -10.95
CA LEU A 138 15.08 -11.10 -9.72
C LEU A 138 14.14 -9.89 -9.83
N SER A 139 12.92 -10.08 -9.35
CA SER A 139 11.95 -9.01 -9.10
C SER A 139 11.35 -9.21 -7.71
N GLY A 140 10.31 -8.48 -7.33
CA GLY A 140 9.69 -8.64 -6.01
C GLY A 140 8.78 -7.50 -5.64
N ALA A 141 8.63 -7.27 -4.35
CA ALA A 141 7.82 -6.18 -3.80
C ALA A 141 8.54 -5.46 -2.66
N THR A 142 8.18 -4.21 -2.48
CA THR A 142 8.69 -3.33 -1.42
C THR A 142 7.54 -2.69 -0.66
N VAL A 143 7.54 -2.81 0.68
CA VAL A 143 6.75 -1.96 1.56
C VAL A 143 7.65 -0.84 2.06
N HIS A 144 7.21 0.40 1.90
CA HIS A 144 7.95 1.58 2.32
C HIS A 144 7.00 2.62 2.93
N PHE A 145 7.56 3.51 3.76
CA PHE A 145 6.86 4.72 4.15
C PHE A 145 6.74 5.65 2.95
N VAL A 146 5.61 6.33 2.83
CA VAL A 146 5.38 7.27 1.73
C VAL A 146 5.87 8.65 2.12
N THR A 147 6.54 9.30 1.18
CA THR A 147 7.01 10.68 1.25
C THR A 147 6.48 11.49 0.07
N GLU A 148 6.83 12.76 -0.01
CA GLU A 148 6.43 13.62 -1.13
C GLU A 148 6.97 13.12 -2.47
N GLU A 149 8.19 12.58 -2.46
CA GLU A 149 8.79 11.96 -3.64
C GLU A 149 8.23 10.54 -3.85
N CYS A 150 7.77 10.27 -5.08
CA CYS A 150 7.13 9.01 -5.42
C CYS A 150 8.07 7.81 -5.22
N ASP A 151 7.61 6.80 -4.49
CA ASP A 151 8.31 5.55 -4.18
C ASP A 151 9.72 5.73 -3.57
N ALA A 152 10.01 6.89 -2.96
CA ALA A 152 11.35 7.24 -2.46
C ALA A 152 11.48 7.20 -0.93
N GLY A 153 10.45 6.88 -0.20
CA GLY A 153 10.47 6.83 1.26
C GLY A 153 11.27 5.67 1.86
N PRO A 154 11.50 5.69 3.18
CA PRO A 154 12.25 4.64 3.88
C PRO A 154 11.61 3.27 3.71
N ILE A 155 12.42 2.27 3.34
CA ILE A 155 11.97 0.90 3.08
C ILE A 155 11.79 0.17 4.40
N VAL A 156 10.62 -0.47 4.55
CA VAL A 156 10.28 -1.29 5.73
C VAL A 156 10.63 -2.75 5.48
N LEU A 157 10.10 -3.33 4.40
CA LEU A 157 10.34 -4.73 4.02
C LEU A 157 10.47 -4.85 2.51
N GLN A 158 11.31 -5.79 2.09
CA GLN A 158 11.41 -6.23 0.71
C GLN A 158 11.42 -7.75 0.64
N LYS A 159 10.84 -8.29 -0.43
CA LYS A 159 10.87 -9.72 -0.73
C LYS A 159 11.02 -9.93 -2.23
N SER A 160 11.91 -10.84 -2.62
CA SER A 160 12.22 -11.15 -4.01
C SER A 160 11.58 -12.45 -4.48
N VAL A 161 11.42 -12.56 -5.80
CA VAL A 161 11.11 -13.78 -6.55
C VAL A 161 12.01 -13.85 -7.78
N ASP A 162 12.23 -15.06 -8.27
CA ASP A 162 12.92 -15.29 -9.56
C ASP A 162 12.01 -14.86 -10.72
N VAL A 163 12.64 -14.27 -11.75
CA VAL A 163 12.05 -14.04 -13.07
C VAL A 163 12.43 -15.20 -13.96
N LEU A 164 11.41 -15.94 -14.44
CA LEU A 164 11.61 -17.12 -15.26
C LEU A 164 11.67 -16.76 -16.75
N PRO A 165 12.35 -17.58 -17.59
CA PRO A 165 12.54 -17.26 -19.02
C PRO A 165 11.23 -17.03 -19.81
N ASP A 166 10.17 -17.74 -19.45
CA ASP A 166 8.88 -17.72 -20.16
C ASP A 166 7.81 -16.89 -19.43
N ASP A 167 8.22 -16.04 -18.49
CA ASP A 167 7.27 -15.18 -17.78
C ASP A 167 6.63 -14.16 -18.72
N THR A 168 5.31 -14.07 -18.67
CA THR A 168 4.59 -12.89 -19.14
C THR A 168 4.43 -11.87 -18.00
N PRO A 169 4.14 -10.59 -18.30
CA PRO A 169 3.90 -9.59 -17.26
C PRO A 169 2.85 -10.03 -16.23
N GLU A 170 1.77 -10.68 -16.68
CA GLU A 170 0.69 -11.15 -15.80
C GLU A 170 1.13 -12.33 -14.91
N VAL A 171 1.96 -13.24 -15.44
CA VAL A 171 2.50 -14.37 -14.68
C VAL A 171 3.44 -13.87 -13.59
N LEU A 172 4.35 -12.95 -13.95
CA LEU A 172 5.26 -12.33 -12.99
C LEU A 172 4.50 -11.52 -11.93
N GLN A 173 3.51 -10.71 -12.35
CA GLN A 173 2.65 -9.96 -11.44
C GLN A 173 1.99 -10.88 -10.41
N ARG A 174 1.34 -11.95 -10.87
CA ARG A 174 0.67 -12.91 -9.97
C ARG A 174 1.65 -13.52 -8.98
N ARG A 175 2.84 -13.94 -9.45
CA ARG A 175 3.88 -14.50 -8.58
C ARG A 175 4.32 -13.51 -7.51
N ILE A 176 4.54 -12.24 -7.88
CA ILE A 176 4.92 -11.19 -6.93
C ILE A 176 3.79 -10.93 -5.93
N MET A 177 2.54 -10.86 -6.37
CA MET A 177 1.39 -10.68 -5.47
C MET A 177 1.33 -11.82 -4.45
N GLU A 178 1.35 -13.08 -4.90
CA GLU A 178 1.15 -14.26 -4.04
C GLU A 178 2.35 -14.53 -3.12
N GLN A 179 3.57 -14.35 -3.62
CA GLN A 179 4.78 -14.73 -2.89
C GLN A 179 5.43 -13.57 -2.14
N CYS A 180 5.16 -12.32 -2.53
CA CYS A 180 5.75 -11.14 -1.91
C CYS A 180 4.69 -10.22 -1.27
N GLU A 181 3.84 -9.55 -2.06
CA GLU A 181 2.97 -8.49 -1.57
C GLU A 181 2.06 -8.95 -0.43
N TRP A 182 1.33 -10.07 -0.64
CA TRP A 182 0.39 -10.62 0.35
C TRP A 182 1.05 -11.19 1.60
N LYS A 183 2.38 -11.21 1.64
CA LYS A 183 3.17 -11.64 2.82
C LYS A 183 3.72 -10.43 3.57
N ILE A 184 4.46 -9.56 2.84
CA ILE A 184 5.18 -8.48 3.51
C ILE A 184 4.30 -7.29 3.90
N LEU A 185 3.18 -7.05 3.19
CA LEU A 185 2.30 -5.95 3.54
C LEU A 185 1.60 -6.16 4.89
N PRO A 186 0.94 -7.30 5.17
CA PRO A 186 0.39 -7.56 6.49
C PRO A 186 1.44 -7.57 7.59
N GLN A 187 2.64 -8.10 7.31
CA GLN A 187 3.75 -8.09 8.26
C GLN A 187 4.18 -6.66 8.62
N ALA A 188 4.36 -5.78 7.63
CA ALA A 188 4.74 -4.39 7.86
C ALA A 188 3.66 -3.62 8.66
N VAL A 189 2.38 -3.85 8.33
CA VAL A 189 1.25 -3.27 9.06
C VAL A 189 1.23 -3.74 10.51
N SER A 190 1.44 -5.03 10.76
CA SER A 190 1.53 -5.59 12.11
C SER A 190 2.70 -5.00 12.90
N LEU A 191 3.89 -4.88 12.28
CA LEU A 191 5.07 -4.25 12.91
C LEU A 191 4.80 -2.78 13.29
N PHE A 192 4.15 -2.02 12.41
CA PHE A 192 3.74 -0.65 12.71
C PHE A 192 2.79 -0.59 13.91
N CYS A 193 1.76 -1.43 13.92
CA CYS A 193 0.76 -1.46 14.99
C CYS A 193 1.35 -1.86 16.36
N GLN A 194 2.47 -2.55 16.37
CA GLN A 194 3.22 -2.93 17.56
C GLN A 194 4.28 -1.88 17.98
N ASP A 195 4.34 -0.72 17.32
CA ASP A 195 5.36 0.32 17.53
C ASP A 195 6.81 -0.18 17.33
N ARG A 196 6.99 -1.17 16.45
CA ARG A 196 8.29 -1.82 16.19
C ARG A 196 9.06 -1.23 15.01
N LEU A 197 8.55 -0.19 14.37
CA LEU A 197 9.23 0.48 13.25
C LEU A 197 9.81 1.81 13.72
N LYS A 198 11.14 1.98 13.64
CA LYS A 198 11.82 3.22 13.93
C LYS A 198 12.48 3.74 12.66
N VAL A 199 12.05 4.91 12.21
CA VAL A 199 12.65 5.59 11.05
C VAL A 199 13.86 6.40 11.49
N GLU A 200 15.03 6.15 10.88
CA GLU A 200 16.28 6.88 11.11
C GLU A 200 16.86 7.31 9.74
N GLY A 201 16.48 8.51 9.30
CA GLY A 201 16.79 8.99 7.96
C GLY A 201 16.14 8.12 6.88
N ARG A 202 16.93 7.46 6.06
CA ARG A 202 16.42 6.52 5.02
C ARG A 202 16.29 5.07 5.48
N THR A 203 16.69 4.77 6.70
CA THR A 203 16.67 3.41 7.23
C THR A 203 15.51 3.22 8.18
N VAL A 204 14.83 2.08 8.07
CA VAL A 204 13.85 1.65 9.07
C VAL A 204 14.45 0.51 9.89
N ARG A 205 14.53 0.71 11.20
CA ARG A 205 14.90 -0.37 12.13
C ARG A 205 13.66 -1.08 12.63
N ILE A 206 13.69 -2.40 12.59
CA ILE A 206 12.67 -3.25 13.21
C ILE A 206 13.17 -3.56 14.62
N LEU A 207 12.44 -3.07 15.62
CA LEU A 207 12.75 -3.28 17.02
C LEU A 207 12.35 -4.70 17.46
N GLU A 208 13.11 -5.27 18.38
CA GLU A 208 12.73 -6.52 19.03
C GLU A 208 11.44 -6.31 19.84
N GLY A 209 10.58 -7.31 19.86
CA GLY A 209 9.31 -7.28 20.57
C GLY A 209 9.39 -7.96 21.94
#